data_1353cc648689474e5904663d59386d19
#
_entry.id   1353cc648689474e5904663d59386d19
#
_cell.length_a   1.000
_cell.length_b   1.000
_cell.length_c   1.000
_cell.angle_alpha   90.00
_cell.angle_beta   90.00
_cell.angle_gamma   90.00
#
_symmetry.space_group_name_H-M   'P 1'
#
loop_
_entity.id
_entity.type
_entity.pdbx_description
1 polymer ?
#
loop_
_entity_poly.entity_id
_entity_poly.type
_entity_poly.pdbx_seq_one_letter_code
_entity_poly.pdbx_strand_id
1 'polypeptide(L)'
;MPIPDHEHHVRLALFHSELGAAFGLRPALALSLRLPYDVKDQHVRYTTLDDQPFVPPYGDIHHRTETLTGVSDADLLLLWAPATSGPSHWHFGFGTTLPIGHTVPDPIALGLEGRKHEHLQFGSGVFAPEVEIAWSRPVRHATAMALLQATVPLTTNDRGFRAPKNFRWGAGPSFAIGRGSIAISAAGQYQTIGRWHGAVDEGTGFSNGGLRLQFSYPIGGATITPSIYRELYSHGLNTVEHETFSQGTTVGVTIGRLF
;
A
#
# COMPACT_ATOMS: atom_id res chain seq x y z
N MET A 1 -31.76 14.27 21.70
CA MET A 1 -32.50 13.50 20.69
C MET A 1 -31.58 12.38 20.26
N PRO A 2 -32.06 11.16 20.02
CA PRO A 2 -31.23 10.12 19.45
C PRO A 2 -30.75 10.56 18.06
N ILE A 3 -29.51 10.22 17.73
CA ILE A 3 -28.93 10.47 16.40
C ILE A 3 -29.64 9.51 15.44
N PRO A 4 -30.21 9.99 14.30
CA PRO A 4 -30.85 9.10 13.34
C PRO A 4 -29.82 8.19 12.67
N ASP A 5 -30.27 7.04 12.15
CA ASP A 5 -29.46 6.17 11.31
C ASP A 5 -29.01 6.95 10.06
N HIS A 6 -27.73 6.84 9.72
CA HIS A 6 -27.12 7.63 8.66
C HIS A 6 -25.91 6.92 8.05
N GLU A 7 -25.52 7.34 6.86
CA GLU A 7 -24.40 6.78 6.12
C GLU A 7 -23.20 7.73 6.13
N HIS A 8 -22.01 7.15 6.20
CA HIS A 8 -20.72 7.83 6.08
C HIS A 8 -20.13 7.58 4.69
N HIS A 9 -20.06 8.59 3.86
CA HIS A 9 -19.41 8.51 2.55
C HIS A 9 -17.99 9.07 2.66
N VAL A 10 -17.00 8.18 2.76
CA VAL A 10 -15.59 8.55 2.87
C VAL A 10 -14.91 8.38 1.52
N ARG A 11 -14.34 9.47 1.00
CA ARG A 11 -13.47 9.46 -0.19
C ARG A 11 -12.06 9.79 0.25
N LEU A 12 -11.12 8.90 -0.04
CA LEU A 12 -9.70 9.10 0.23
C LEU A 12 -8.94 9.23 -1.10
N ALA A 13 -8.27 10.38 -1.30
CA ALA A 13 -7.26 10.53 -2.34
C ALA A 13 -5.87 10.36 -1.71
N LEU A 14 -5.10 9.40 -2.22
CA LEU A 14 -3.76 9.09 -1.72
C LEU A 14 -2.71 9.52 -2.74
N PHE A 15 -1.83 10.43 -2.33
CA PHE A 15 -0.58 10.70 -3.04
C PHE A 15 0.55 10.02 -2.27
N HIS A 16 1.20 9.06 -2.93
CA HIS A 16 2.34 8.31 -2.39
C HIS A 16 3.59 8.66 -3.18
N SER A 17 4.65 9.05 -2.50
CA SER A 17 5.98 9.20 -3.08
C SER A 17 6.98 8.36 -2.30
N GLU A 18 7.98 7.82 -3.00
CA GLU A 18 9.01 6.98 -2.39
C GLU A 18 10.38 7.39 -2.92
N LEU A 19 11.31 7.65 -2.03
CA LEU A 19 12.72 7.80 -2.35
C LEU A 19 13.44 6.48 -2.05
N GLY A 20 13.94 5.81 -3.09
CA GLY A 20 14.68 4.56 -2.97
C GLY A 20 16.14 4.71 -3.34
N ALA A 21 17.02 4.01 -2.61
CA ALA A 21 18.42 3.85 -2.92
C ALA A 21 18.86 2.41 -2.70
N ALA A 22 19.69 1.88 -3.61
CA ALA A 22 20.29 0.56 -3.46
C ALA A 22 21.81 0.66 -3.65
N PHE A 23 22.55 0.07 -2.72
CA PHE A 23 24.00 0.04 -2.72
C PHE A 23 24.50 -1.39 -2.94
N GLY A 24 25.25 -1.62 -4.03
CA GLY A 24 25.84 -2.92 -4.35
C GLY A 24 26.95 -3.28 -3.36
N LEU A 25 26.78 -4.37 -2.64
CA LEU A 25 27.79 -4.92 -1.71
C LEU A 25 28.71 -5.92 -2.43
N ARG A 26 28.14 -6.70 -3.35
CA ARG A 26 28.79 -7.72 -4.18
C ARG A 26 28.00 -7.88 -5.49
N PRO A 27 28.53 -8.56 -6.53
CA PRO A 27 27.84 -8.69 -7.82
C PRO A 27 26.39 -9.21 -7.76
N ALA A 28 26.06 -10.02 -6.75
CA ALA A 28 24.71 -10.58 -6.57
C ALA A 28 23.98 -10.05 -5.34
N LEU A 29 24.52 -9.06 -4.64
CA LEU A 29 24.02 -8.64 -3.34
C LEU A 29 24.03 -7.11 -3.22
N ALA A 30 22.92 -6.52 -2.82
CA ALA A 30 22.79 -5.09 -2.55
C ALA A 30 21.99 -4.82 -1.28
N LEU A 31 22.24 -3.70 -0.64
CA LEU A 31 21.43 -3.16 0.44
C LEU A 31 20.51 -2.09 -0.15
N SER A 32 19.21 -2.16 0.13
CA SER A 32 18.19 -1.22 -0.33
C SER A 32 17.52 -0.53 0.85
N LEU A 33 17.34 0.78 0.72
CA LEU A 33 16.54 1.61 1.62
C LEU A 33 15.45 2.29 0.78
N ARG A 34 14.19 2.25 1.23
CA ARG A 34 13.06 2.97 0.65
C ARG A 34 12.42 3.82 1.73
N LEU A 35 12.20 5.08 1.43
CA LEU A 35 11.60 6.06 2.35
C LEU A 35 10.33 6.63 1.72
N PRO A 36 9.15 6.18 2.16
CA PRO A 36 7.87 6.67 1.65
C PRO A 36 7.44 7.96 2.36
N TYR A 37 6.73 8.80 1.60
CA TYR A 37 6.04 9.98 2.10
C TYR A 37 4.65 10.02 1.49
N ASP A 38 3.63 10.13 2.33
CA ASP A 38 2.23 10.08 1.94
C ASP A 38 1.50 11.40 2.22
N VAL A 39 0.60 11.74 1.31
CA VAL A 39 -0.45 12.74 1.53
C VAL A 39 -1.80 12.02 1.38
N LYS A 40 -2.60 12.05 2.42
CA LYS A 40 -3.92 11.40 2.52
C LYS A 40 -4.96 12.49 2.63
N ASP A 41 -5.68 12.75 1.55
CA ASP A 41 -6.74 13.77 1.48
C ASP A 41 -8.09 13.09 1.62
N GLN A 42 -8.69 13.24 2.79
CA GLN A 42 -9.95 12.62 3.17
C GLN A 42 -11.09 13.63 3.06
N HIS A 43 -12.10 13.26 2.29
CA HIS A 43 -13.38 13.97 2.22
C HIS A 43 -14.49 13.11 2.77
N VAL A 44 -15.25 13.66 3.70
CA VAL A 44 -16.36 12.97 4.34
C VAL A 44 -17.66 13.71 4.12
N ARG A 45 -18.69 12.97 3.75
CA ARG A 45 -20.07 13.44 3.64
C ARG A 45 -20.97 12.47 4.40
N TYR A 46 -21.89 13.00 5.16
CA TYR A 46 -22.92 12.23 5.85
C TYR A 46 -24.26 12.44 5.17
N THR A 47 -25.04 11.35 5.08
CA THR A 47 -26.44 11.38 4.61
C THR A 47 -27.31 10.55 5.52
N THR A 48 -28.58 10.88 5.58
CA THR A 48 -29.61 9.97 6.11
C THR A 48 -29.78 8.78 5.16
N LEU A 49 -30.51 7.73 5.58
CA LEU A 49 -30.78 6.54 4.75
C LEU A 49 -31.58 6.84 3.46
N ASP A 50 -32.21 8.01 3.37
CA ASP A 50 -32.91 8.52 2.18
C ASP A 50 -32.09 9.59 1.41
N ASP A 51 -30.75 9.50 1.51
CA ASP A 51 -29.79 10.35 0.79
C ASP A 51 -29.88 11.86 1.07
N GLN A 52 -30.52 12.28 2.16
CA GLN A 52 -30.54 13.72 2.51
C GLN A 52 -29.25 14.11 3.24
N PRO A 53 -28.69 15.30 2.99
CA PRO A 53 -27.54 15.79 3.74
C PRO A 53 -27.78 15.78 5.25
N PHE A 54 -26.84 15.24 6.01
CA PHE A 54 -26.89 15.14 7.46
C PHE A 54 -25.59 15.65 8.08
N VAL A 55 -25.68 16.37 9.19
CA VAL A 55 -24.51 16.81 9.95
C VAL A 55 -24.61 16.21 11.35
N PRO A 56 -23.87 15.13 11.64
CA PRO A 56 -23.89 14.53 12.96
C PRO A 56 -23.18 15.45 13.98
N PRO A 57 -23.61 15.45 15.25
CA PRO A 57 -23.02 16.28 16.30
C PRO A 57 -21.55 15.92 16.60
N TYR A 58 -21.07 14.78 16.12
CA TYR A 58 -19.69 14.30 16.25
C TYR A 58 -18.86 14.41 14.94
N GLY A 59 -19.38 15.07 13.91
CA GLY A 59 -18.72 15.16 12.60
C GLY A 59 -17.33 15.81 12.63
N ASP A 60 -17.05 16.64 13.65
CA ASP A 60 -15.73 17.22 13.87
C ASP A 60 -14.78 16.32 14.70
N ILE A 61 -15.31 15.24 15.27
CA ILE A 61 -14.55 14.34 16.15
C ILE A 61 -14.11 13.09 15.37
N HIS A 62 -15.02 12.53 14.55
CA HIS A 62 -14.92 11.26 13.88
C HIS A 62 -15.15 11.45 12.38
N HIS A 63 -14.37 10.79 11.52
CA HIS A 63 -14.49 10.87 10.07
C HIS A 63 -14.70 12.29 9.54
N ARG A 64 -13.73 13.15 9.69
CA ARG A 64 -13.77 14.55 9.21
C ARG A 64 -13.06 14.74 7.88
N THR A 65 -13.46 15.76 7.15
CA THR A 65 -12.71 16.21 5.96
C THR A 65 -11.40 16.86 6.40
N GLU A 66 -10.27 16.26 6.02
CA GLU A 66 -8.92 16.77 6.34
C GLU A 66 -7.86 16.18 5.43
N THR A 67 -6.72 16.88 5.36
CA THR A 67 -5.52 16.39 4.66
C THR A 67 -4.45 16.06 5.69
N LEU A 68 -4.01 14.80 5.70
CA LEU A 68 -2.93 14.30 6.55
C LEU A 68 -1.67 14.10 5.70
N THR A 69 -0.51 14.45 6.25
CA THR A 69 0.78 14.29 5.56
C THR A 69 1.81 13.70 6.51
N GLY A 70 2.69 12.84 5.99
CA GLY A 70 3.73 12.27 6.83
C GLY A 70 4.62 11.27 6.12
N VAL A 71 5.75 10.99 6.77
CA VAL A 71 6.62 9.88 6.44
C VAL A 71 5.97 8.60 6.93
N SER A 72 5.94 7.56 6.09
CA SER A 72 5.53 6.21 6.48
C SER A 72 6.74 5.40 6.95
N ASP A 73 6.52 4.15 7.40
CA ASP A 73 7.63 3.27 7.78
C ASP A 73 8.55 3.05 6.58
N ALA A 74 9.86 3.12 6.80
CA ALA A 74 10.84 2.89 5.74
C ALA A 74 11.15 1.39 5.60
N ASP A 75 11.52 0.93 4.40
CA ASP A 75 11.92 -0.46 4.16
C ASP A 75 13.44 -0.56 4.06
N LEU A 76 14.02 -1.49 4.81
CA LEU A 76 15.44 -1.85 4.73
C LEU A 76 15.57 -3.31 4.30
N LEU A 77 16.08 -3.54 3.10
CA LEU A 77 16.13 -4.85 2.47
C LEU A 77 17.55 -5.21 2.02
N LEU A 78 17.93 -6.46 2.27
CA LEU A 78 19.03 -7.10 1.59
C LEU A 78 18.50 -7.75 0.31
N LEU A 79 18.94 -7.26 -0.84
CA LEU A 79 18.56 -7.77 -2.15
C LEU A 79 19.58 -8.78 -2.64
N TRP A 80 19.11 -9.95 -3.07
CA TRP A 80 19.94 -11.02 -3.60
C TRP A 80 19.43 -11.48 -4.97
N ALA A 81 20.32 -11.47 -5.96
CA ALA A 81 20.08 -11.91 -7.33
C ALA A 81 21.03 -13.07 -7.67
N PRO A 82 20.68 -14.34 -7.35
CA PRO A 82 21.56 -15.47 -7.62
C PRO A 82 21.82 -15.65 -9.11
N ALA A 83 23.04 -16.04 -9.47
CA ALA A 83 23.34 -16.49 -10.81
C ALA A 83 22.56 -17.76 -11.12
N THR A 84 21.89 -17.79 -12.28
CA THR A 84 21.13 -18.96 -12.74
C THR A 84 21.75 -19.49 -14.02
N SER A 85 21.80 -20.80 -14.20
CA SER A 85 22.29 -21.44 -15.42
C SER A 85 21.29 -21.45 -16.57
N GLY A 86 20.05 -21.02 -16.33
CA GLY A 86 18.94 -21.00 -17.29
C GLY A 86 18.44 -19.59 -17.60
N PRO A 87 17.44 -19.46 -18.45
CA PRO A 87 16.87 -18.18 -18.88
C PRO A 87 16.04 -17.48 -17.80
N SER A 88 15.81 -18.10 -16.65
CA SER A 88 15.07 -17.51 -15.55
C SER A 88 15.98 -16.66 -14.67
N HIS A 89 15.50 -15.48 -14.30
CA HIS A 89 16.16 -14.58 -13.35
C HIS A 89 15.30 -14.45 -12.10
N TRP A 90 15.95 -14.58 -10.96
CA TRP A 90 15.33 -14.46 -9.64
C TRP A 90 15.93 -13.30 -8.86
N HIS A 91 15.10 -12.56 -8.16
CA HIS A 91 15.50 -11.57 -7.20
C HIS A 91 14.76 -11.83 -5.89
N PHE A 92 15.49 -11.82 -4.81
CA PHE A 92 14.96 -11.98 -3.46
C PHE A 92 15.30 -10.74 -2.63
N GLY A 93 14.35 -10.25 -1.87
CA GLY A 93 14.54 -9.21 -0.86
C GLY A 93 14.18 -9.78 0.50
N PHE A 94 15.02 -9.55 1.49
CA PHE A 94 14.80 -9.94 2.89
C PHE A 94 15.14 -8.77 3.79
N GLY A 95 14.25 -8.41 4.67
CA GLY A 95 14.50 -7.28 5.56
C GLY A 95 13.37 -7.00 6.52
N THR A 96 13.18 -5.73 6.80
CA THR A 96 12.18 -5.27 7.75
C THR A 96 11.77 -3.84 7.45
N THR A 97 10.56 -3.46 7.84
CA THR A 97 10.20 -2.05 7.96
C THR A 97 10.87 -1.45 9.19
N LEU A 98 11.29 -0.20 9.08
CA LEU A 98 11.80 0.63 10.18
C LEU A 98 10.64 1.50 10.65
N PRO A 99 10.22 1.43 11.94
CA PRO A 99 9.02 2.10 12.44
C PRO A 99 9.25 3.59 12.69
N ILE A 100 9.53 4.36 11.63
CA ILE A 100 9.74 5.81 11.67
C ILE A 100 8.49 6.61 11.32
N GLY A 101 7.47 5.93 10.78
CA GLY A 101 6.19 6.53 10.44
C GLY A 101 5.41 6.98 11.68
N HIS A 102 4.61 8.04 11.50
CA HIS A 102 3.78 8.55 12.59
C HIS A 102 2.67 7.55 12.94
N THR A 103 2.53 7.26 14.25
CA THR A 103 1.44 6.44 14.80
C THR A 103 0.45 7.33 15.55
N VAL A 104 -0.84 7.03 15.40
CA VAL A 104 -1.91 7.74 16.12
C VAL A 104 -2.24 7.03 17.45
N PRO A 105 -2.82 7.73 18.45
CA PRO A 105 -3.41 7.10 19.62
C PRO A 105 -4.59 6.20 19.23
N ASP A 106 -4.99 5.31 20.15
CA ASP A 106 -6.13 4.41 19.94
C ASP A 106 -7.42 5.20 19.59
N PRO A 107 -7.93 5.09 18.35
CA PRO A 107 -9.11 5.85 17.91
C PRO A 107 -10.38 5.35 18.58
N ILE A 108 -10.45 4.06 18.95
CA ILE A 108 -11.63 3.47 19.60
C ILE A 108 -11.75 4.05 21.02
N ALA A 109 -10.66 4.06 21.78
CA ALA A 109 -10.64 4.64 23.12
C ALA A 109 -10.98 6.14 23.11
N LEU A 110 -10.37 6.91 22.19
CA LEU A 110 -10.64 8.34 22.04
C LEU A 110 -12.10 8.60 21.62
N GLY A 111 -12.66 7.76 20.74
CA GLY A 111 -14.05 7.85 20.31
C GLY A 111 -15.03 7.65 21.47
N LEU A 112 -14.78 6.68 22.36
CA LEU A 112 -15.57 6.44 23.55
C LEU A 112 -15.52 7.62 24.55
N GLU A 113 -14.41 8.36 24.56
CA GLU A 113 -14.24 9.59 25.36
C GLU A 113 -14.83 10.85 24.68
N GLY A 114 -15.35 10.73 23.45
CA GLY A 114 -15.86 11.86 22.66
C GLY A 114 -14.73 12.82 22.22
N ARG A 115 -13.50 12.32 22.13
CA ARG A 115 -12.31 13.09 21.76
C ARG A 115 -11.99 12.96 20.29
N LYS A 116 -11.43 14.03 19.72
CA LYS A 116 -10.95 14.05 18.34
C LYS A 116 -9.90 12.95 18.12
N HIS A 117 -10.08 12.15 17.08
CA HIS A 117 -9.18 11.04 16.74
C HIS A 117 -9.08 10.82 15.23
N GLU A 118 -8.13 10.01 14.83
CA GLU A 118 -7.82 9.67 13.44
C GLU A 118 -7.70 8.16 13.29
N HIS A 119 -8.17 7.63 12.17
CA HIS A 119 -8.05 6.20 11.81
C HIS A 119 -6.90 5.94 10.84
N LEU A 120 -6.37 6.98 10.18
CA LEU A 120 -5.33 6.87 9.16
C LEU A 120 -3.94 6.98 9.78
N GLN A 121 -3.23 5.87 9.87
CA GLN A 121 -1.85 5.83 10.34
C GLN A 121 -0.85 5.94 9.17
N PHE A 122 0.36 6.44 9.45
CA PHE A 122 1.50 6.45 8.53
C PHE A 122 2.48 5.32 8.84
N GLY A 123 2.57 4.89 10.07
CA GLY A 123 3.46 3.83 10.52
C GLY A 123 2.77 2.78 11.38
N SER A 124 3.37 1.60 11.43
CA SER A 124 2.93 0.49 12.28
C SER A 124 3.40 0.65 13.74
N GLY A 125 4.47 1.41 13.95
CA GLY A 125 5.15 1.55 15.25
C GLY A 125 5.94 0.31 15.67
N VAL A 126 6.14 -0.67 14.77
CA VAL A 126 6.91 -1.89 15.03
C VAL A 126 7.76 -2.28 13.83
N PHE A 127 8.88 -2.98 14.09
CA PHE A 127 9.60 -3.65 13.02
C PHE A 127 8.74 -4.78 12.44
N ALA A 128 8.55 -4.79 11.13
CA ALA A 128 7.80 -5.84 10.45
C ALA A 128 8.71 -6.54 9.44
N PRO A 129 9.03 -7.84 9.64
CA PRO A 129 9.74 -8.61 8.64
C PRO A 129 9.12 -8.47 7.26
N GLU A 130 9.98 -8.32 6.25
CA GLU A 130 9.60 -8.16 4.86
C GLU A 130 10.34 -9.14 3.96
N VAL A 131 9.61 -9.71 3.01
CA VAL A 131 10.14 -10.60 1.97
C VAL A 131 9.63 -10.15 0.62
N GLU A 132 10.53 -10.06 -0.35
CA GLU A 132 10.20 -9.85 -1.76
C GLU A 132 10.75 -11.01 -2.60
N ILE A 133 9.98 -11.47 -3.57
CA ILE A 133 10.39 -12.47 -4.57
C ILE A 133 9.97 -11.94 -5.93
N ALA A 134 10.93 -11.68 -6.81
CA ALA A 134 10.66 -11.34 -8.19
C ALA A 134 11.27 -12.41 -9.11
N TRP A 135 10.53 -12.77 -10.13
CA TRP A 135 10.94 -13.72 -11.15
C TRP A 135 10.69 -13.15 -12.53
N SER A 136 11.60 -13.40 -13.44
CA SER A 136 11.41 -13.11 -14.86
C SER A 136 12.03 -14.19 -15.74
N ARG A 137 11.40 -14.42 -16.92
CA ARG A 137 11.88 -15.38 -17.91
C ARG A 137 11.52 -14.92 -19.33
N PRO A 138 12.49 -14.83 -20.24
CA PRO A 138 12.22 -14.63 -21.65
C PRO A 138 11.42 -15.79 -22.24
N VAL A 139 10.33 -15.49 -22.96
CA VAL A 139 9.45 -16.45 -23.65
C VAL A 139 9.10 -15.92 -25.03
N ARG A 140 9.77 -16.42 -26.07
CA ARG A 140 9.59 -15.97 -27.46
C ARG A 140 9.79 -14.45 -27.61
N HIS A 141 8.71 -13.69 -27.79
CA HIS A 141 8.71 -12.24 -28.03
C HIS A 141 8.36 -11.42 -26.77
N ALA A 142 8.26 -12.06 -25.62
CA ALA A 142 7.91 -11.44 -24.35
C ALA A 142 8.84 -11.89 -23.22
N THR A 143 8.81 -11.19 -22.11
CA THR A 143 9.37 -11.65 -20.84
C THR A 143 8.20 -11.87 -19.87
N ALA A 144 7.99 -13.10 -19.42
CA ALA A 144 7.06 -13.38 -18.34
C ALA A 144 7.66 -12.87 -17.01
N MET A 145 6.86 -12.23 -16.18
CA MET A 145 7.28 -11.65 -14.91
C MET A 145 6.29 -11.99 -13.81
N ALA A 146 6.78 -12.17 -12.59
CA ALA A 146 5.98 -12.29 -11.38
C ALA A 146 6.69 -11.61 -10.21
N LEU A 147 5.89 -11.06 -9.29
CA LEU A 147 6.33 -10.43 -8.05
C LEU A 147 5.43 -10.88 -6.91
N LEU A 148 6.04 -11.20 -5.77
CA LEU A 148 5.38 -11.39 -4.48
C LEU A 148 6.10 -10.55 -3.44
N GLN A 149 5.35 -9.89 -2.58
CA GLN A 149 5.87 -9.13 -1.45
C GLN A 149 5.00 -9.42 -0.23
N ALA A 150 5.63 -9.62 0.93
CA ALA A 150 4.95 -9.82 2.19
C ALA A 150 5.59 -8.97 3.28
N THR A 151 4.78 -8.20 4.01
CA THR A 151 5.17 -7.46 5.20
C THR A 151 4.35 -7.97 6.37
N VAL A 152 5.01 -8.47 7.44
CA VAL A 152 4.36 -9.24 8.50
C VAL A 152 4.71 -8.67 9.87
N PRO A 153 3.98 -7.66 10.39
CA PRO A 153 4.13 -7.20 11.77
C PRO A 153 3.90 -8.35 12.76
N LEU A 154 4.88 -8.61 13.63
CA LEU A 154 4.84 -9.73 14.56
C LEU A 154 4.33 -9.34 15.95
N THR A 155 4.45 -8.06 16.31
CA THR A 155 4.14 -7.54 17.63
C THR A 155 3.06 -6.45 17.56
N THR A 156 2.52 -6.12 18.70
CA THR A 156 1.64 -4.97 18.92
C THR A 156 2.54 -3.79 19.33
N ASN A 157 2.24 -2.57 18.86
CA ASN A 157 2.99 -1.39 19.25
C ASN A 157 2.63 -0.94 20.68
N ASP A 158 3.34 0.05 21.20
CA ASP A 158 3.16 0.61 22.56
C ASP A 158 1.82 1.32 22.79
N ARG A 159 1.07 1.58 21.71
CA ARG A 159 -0.28 2.17 21.76
C ARG A 159 -1.41 1.12 21.66
N GLY A 160 -1.07 -0.17 21.64
CA GLY A 160 -2.03 -1.26 21.55
C GLY A 160 -2.46 -1.62 20.13
N PHE A 161 -1.83 -1.03 19.09
CA PHE A 161 -2.13 -1.34 17.70
C PHE A 161 -1.32 -2.55 17.21
N ARG A 162 -2.03 -3.55 16.73
CA ARG A 162 -1.48 -4.66 15.95
C ARG A 162 -1.76 -4.42 14.47
N ALA A 163 -0.74 -3.97 13.75
CA ALA A 163 -0.86 -3.65 12.35
C ALA A 163 -1.22 -4.89 11.50
N PRO A 164 -1.96 -4.72 10.40
CA PRO A 164 -2.30 -5.80 9.49
C PRO A 164 -1.06 -6.35 8.77
N LYS A 165 -1.11 -7.63 8.41
CA LYS A 165 -0.14 -8.24 7.48
C LYS A 165 -0.55 -7.87 6.06
N ASN A 166 0.43 -7.53 5.23
CA ASN A 166 0.20 -7.16 3.84
C ASN A 166 0.89 -8.15 2.91
N PHE A 167 0.17 -8.58 1.89
CA PHE A 167 0.68 -9.42 0.81
C PHE A 167 0.32 -8.76 -0.51
N ARG A 168 1.33 -8.47 -1.33
CA ARG A 168 1.17 -7.87 -2.66
C ARG A 168 1.67 -8.85 -3.70
N TRP A 169 1.02 -8.87 -4.86
CA TRP A 169 1.41 -9.74 -5.96
C TRP A 169 1.19 -9.06 -7.30
N GLY A 170 1.92 -9.52 -8.29
CA GLY A 170 1.74 -9.11 -9.68
C GLY A 170 2.33 -10.14 -10.61
N ALA A 171 1.69 -10.39 -11.75
CA ALA A 171 2.21 -11.26 -12.78
C ALA A 171 1.69 -10.87 -14.17
N GLY A 172 2.55 -11.00 -15.18
CA GLY A 172 2.18 -10.73 -16.56
C GLY A 172 3.36 -10.66 -17.52
N PRO A 173 3.10 -10.47 -18.80
CA PRO A 173 4.14 -10.31 -19.82
C PRO A 173 4.63 -8.87 -19.92
N SER A 174 5.92 -8.73 -20.31
CA SER A 174 6.53 -7.49 -20.80
C SER A 174 7.03 -7.71 -22.23
N PHE A 175 6.81 -6.71 -23.07
CA PHE A 175 7.20 -6.71 -24.49
C PHE A 175 8.18 -5.58 -24.77
N ALA A 176 9.27 -5.88 -25.47
CA ALA A 176 10.21 -4.84 -25.92
C ALA A 176 9.58 -4.03 -27.08
N ILE A 177 9.65 -2.70 -27.00
CA ILE A 177 9.16 -1.78 -28.02
C ILE A 177 10.25 -0.72 -28.28
N GLY A 178 10.98 -0.86 -29.37
CA GLY A 178 12.11 0.00 -29.67
C GLY A 178 13.17 -0.06 -28.57
N ARG A 179 13.44 1.07 -27.91
CA ARG A 179 14.38 1.16 -26.79
C ARG A 179 13.72 0.93 -25.42
N GLY A 180 12.41 0.86 -25.38
CA GLY A 180 11.62 0.71 -24.16
C GLY A 180 10.92 -0.65 -24.07
N SER A 181 10.01 -0.76 -23.12
CA SER A 181 9.15 -1.93 -22.95
C SER A 181 7.77 -1.52 -22.45
N ILE A 182 6.78 -2.34 -22.77
CA ILE A 182 5.43 -2.25 -22.22
C ILE A 182 5.12 -3.54 -21.46
N ALA A 183 4.61 -3.42 -20.23
CA ALA A 183 4.18 -4.55 -19.43
C ALA A 183 2.68 -4.45 -19.11
N ILE A 184 2.00 -5.59 -19.20
CA ILE A 184 0.60 -5.74 -18.79
C ILE A 184 0.59 -6.82 -17.73
N SER A 185 0.07 -6.54 -16.55
CA SER A 185 0.04 -7.49 -15.44
C SER A 185 -1.29 -7.47 -14.71
N ALA A 186 -1.73 -8.64 -14.27
CA ALA A 186 -2.63 -8.74 -13.14
C ALA A 186 -1.84 -8.40 -11.88
N ALA A 187 -2.43 -7.62 -10.98
CA ALA A 187 -1.82 -7.25 -9.72
C ALA A 187 -2.88 -7.11 -8.64
N GLY A 188 -2.50 -7.30 -7.39
CA GLY A 188 -3.43 -7.19 -6.29
C GLY A 188 -2.75 -7.17 -4.93
N GLN A 189 -3.59 -7.06 -3.91
CA GLN A 189 -3.18 -7.00 -2.52
C GLN A 189 -4.16 -7.79 -1.66
N TYR A 190 -3.62 -8.42 -0.62
CA TYR A 190 -4.38 -8.98 0.49
C TYR A 190 -3.84 -8.37 1.79
N GLN A 191 -4.73 -7.78 2.57
CA GLN A 191 -4.41 -7.21 3.87
C GLN A 191 -5.27 -7.89 4.93
N THR A 192 -4.65 -8.40 5.99
CA THR A 192 -5.38 -8.94 7.14
C THR A 192 -6.02 -7.82 7.97
N ILE A 193 -6.91 -8.16 8.86
CA ILE A 193 -7.54 -7.21 9.79
C ILE A 193 -6.53 -6.77 10.84
N GLY A 194 -6.36 -5.46 11.01
CA GLY A 194 -5.64 -4.83 12.12
C GLY A 194 -6.48 -4.83 13.40
N ARG A 195 -5.85 -4.57 14.55
CA ARG A 195 -6.55 -4.59 15.83
C ARG A 195 -6.01 -3.55 16.80
N TRP A 196 -6.90 -2.91 17.55
CA TRP A 196 -6.61 -2.05 18.68
C TRP A 196 -6.97 -2.76 19.97
N HIS A 197 -6.00 -3.07 20.85
CA HIS A 197 -6.21 -3.82 22.10
C HIS A 197 -7.12 -5.06 21.93
N GLY A 198 -7.05 -5.71 20.75
CA GLY A 198 -7.86 -6.87 20.38
C GLY A 198 -9.18 -6.53 19.64
N ALA A 199 -9.68 -5.32 19.72
CA ALA A 199 -10.82 -4.87 18.92
C ALA A 199 -10.43 -4.72 17.44
N VAL A 200 -11.36 -4.95 16.55
CA VAL A 200 -11.16 -4.84 15.09
C VAL A 200 -10.95 -3.38 14.70
N ASP A 201 -9.92 -3.14 13.89
CA ASP A 201 -9.75 -1.87 13.17
C ASP A 201 -10.52 -1.94 11.85
N GLU A 202 -11.67 -1.27 11.80
CA GLU A 202 -12.64 -1.33 10.71
C GLU A 202 -12.08 -0.83 9.37
N GLY A 203 -11.12 0.10 9.41
CA GLY A 203 -10.43 0.61 8.20
C GLY A 203 -9.43 -0.36 7.57
N THR A 204 -9.34 -1.62 8.05
CA THR A 204 -8.37 -2.61 7.62
C THR A 204 -9.03 -3.94 7.25
N GLY A 205 -8.28 -4.79 6.55
CA GLY A 205 -8.75 -6.12 6.17
C GLY A 205 -9.51 -6.11 4.84
N PHE A 206 -8.77 -6.24 3.75
CA PHE A 206 -9.36 -6.32 2.43
C PHE A 206 -8.51 -7.16 1.47
N SER A 207 -9.13 -7.57 0.38
CA SER A 207 -8.49 -8.20 -0.77
C SER A 207 -8.92 -7.47 -2.02
N ASN A 208 -7.99 -7.11 -2.87
CA ASN A 208 -8.31 -6.52 -4.16
C ASN A 208 -7.42 -7.06 -5.28
N GLY A 209 -7.84 -6.83 -6.51
CA GLY A 209 -7.08 -7.18 -7.69
C GLY A 209 -7.57 -6.44 -8.92
N GLY A 210 -6.66 -6.27 -9.88
CA GLY A 210 -6.92 -5.51 -11.09
C GLY A 210 -5.85 -5.69 -12.14
N LEU A 211 -5.85 -4.78 -13.11
CA LEU A 211 -4.88 -4.74 -14.20
C LEU A 211 -3.98 -3.52 -14.06
N ARG A 212 -2.69 -3.73 -14.30
CA ARG A 212 -1.67 -2.70 -14.38
C ARG A 212 -1.05 -2.69 -15.78
N LEU A 213 -0.95 -1.50 -16.34
CA LEU A 213 -0.19 -1.21 -17.55
C LEU A 213 1.01 -0.34 -17.18
N GLN A 214 2.20 -0.70 -17.65
CA GLN A 214 3.44 0.04 -17.41
C GLN A 214 4.20 0.21 -18.72
N PHE A 215 4.80 1.38 -18.90
CA PHE A 215 5.68 1.66 -20.03
C PHE A 215 7.03 2.12 -19.49
N SER A 216 8.12 1.42 -19.81
CA SER A 216 9.46 1.78 -19.36
C SER A 216 10.28 2.28 -20.53
N TYR A 217 10.93 3.43 -20.37
CA TYR A 217 11.75 4.04 -21.43
C TYR A 217 13.05 4.64 -20.87
N PRO A 218 14.23 4.31 -21.45
CA PRO A 218 15.50 4.88 -21.04
C PRO A 218 15.70 6.28 -21.62
N ILE A 219 16.00 7.26 -20.76
CA ILE A 219 16.28 8.65 -21.13
C ILE A 219 17.51 9.14 -20.36
N GLY A 220 18.59 9.54 -21.07
CA GLY A 220 19.73 10.22 -20.46
C GLY A 220 20.41 9.48 -19.31
N GLY A 221 20.45 8.15 -19.34
CA GLY A 221 21.05 7.31 -18.27
C GLY A 221 20.07 7.00 -17.12
N ALA A 222 18.83 7.50 -17.16
CA ALA A 222 17.73 7.11 -16.29
C ALA A 222 16.71 6.25 -17.04
N THR A 223 15.87 5.53 -16.30
CA THR A 223 14.67 4.87 -16.84
C THR A 223 13.44 5.52 -16.20
N ILE A 224 12.49 5.95 -17.03
CA ILE A 224 11.20 6.48 -16.59
C ILE A 224 10.13 5.42 -16.86
N THR A 225 9.33 5.12 -15.85
CA THR A 225 8.28 4.09 -15.92
C THR A 225 6.93 4.66 -15.45
N PRO A 226 6.14 5.31 -16.32
CA PRO A 226 4.75 5.60 -16.03
C PRO A 226 3.92 4.30 -15.93
N SER A 227 2.92 4.32 -15.08
CA SER A 227 2.03 3.19 -14.87
C SER A 227 0.62 3.66 -14.56
N ILE A 228 -0.35 2.83 -14.92
CA ILE A 228 -1.75 2.95 -14.52
C ILE A 228 -2.23 1.61 -14.01
N TYR A 229 -2.93 1.62 -12.89
CA TYR A 229 -3.60 0.45 -12.32
C TYR A 229 -5.09 0.74 -12.21
N ARG A 230 -5.90 -0.23 -12.61
CA ARG A 230 -7.35 -0.21 -12.43
C ARG A 230 -7.79 -1.44 -11.66
N GLU A 231 -8.42 -1.22 -10.51
CA GLU A 231 -9.06 -2.27 -9.75
C GLU A 231 -10.24 -2.85 -10.53
N LEU A 232 -10.37 -4.18 -10.52
CA LEU A 232 -11.46 -4.93 -11.13
C LEU A 232 -12.33 -5.62 -10.08
N TYR A 233 -11.77 -5.94 -8.90
CA TYR A 233 -12.53 -6.43 -7.77
C TYR A 233 -11.94 -5.93 -6.45
N SER A 234 -12.80 -5.77 -5.46
CA SER A 234 -12.45 -5.51 -4.08
C SER A 234 -13.41 -6.26 -3.16
N HIS A 235 -12.88 -6.75 -2.04
CA HIS A 235 -13.65 -7.44 -1.02
C HIS A 235 -13.10 -7.11 0.35
N GLY A 236 -13.94 -6.52 1.21
CA GLY A 236 -13.65 -6.30 2.62
C GLY A 236 -13.68 -7.62 3.39
N LEU A 237 -12.72 -7.83 4.27
CA LEU A 237 -12.68 -8.99 5.19
C LEU A 237 -13.33 -8.67 6.53
N ASN A 238 -13.61 -7.41 6.77
CA ASN A 238 -14.32 -6.94 7.93
C ASN A 238 -15.83 -7.17 7.70
N THR A 239 -16.48 -7.84 8.64
CA THR A 239 -17.89 -8.19 8.57
C THR A 239 -18.80 -7.16 9.24
N VAL A 240 -18.31 -5.95 9.50
CA VAL A 240 -19.16 -4.85 9.94
C VAL A 240 -20.16 -4.56 8.83
N GLU A 241 -21.42 -4.65 9.15
CA GLU A 241 -22.53 -4.60 8.19
C GLU A 241 -22.45 -3.36 7.30
N HIS A 242 -22.53 -3.58 5.98
CA HIS A 242 -22.68 -2.56 4.94
C HIS A 242 -21.44 -1.72 4.58
N GLU A 243 -20.24 -2.03 5.04
CA GLU A 243 -19.04 -1.35 4.53
C GLU A 243 -18.68 -1.81 3.12
N THR A 244 -18.69 -0.88 2.17
CA THR A 244 -18.19 -1.10 0.82
C THR A 244 -16.87 -0.37 0.64
N PHE A 245 -15.81 -1.11 0.30
CA PHE A 245 -14.52 -0.54 -0.05
C PHE A 245 -14.24 -0.75 -1.53
N SER A 246 -13.78 0.29 -2.22
CA SER A 246 -13.28 0.18 -3.59
C SER A 246 -12.06 1.07 -3.79
N GLN A 247 -11.03 0.54 -4.41
CA GLN A 247 -9.88 1.32 -4.85
C GLN A 247 -10.14 1.86 -6.25
N GLY A 248 -9.97 3.15 -6.44
CA GLY A 248 -10.09 3.80 -7.73
C GLY A 248 -8.94 3.46 -8.69
N THR A 249 -8.75 4.31 -9.70
CA THR A 249 -7.60 4.23 -10.59
C THR A 249 -6.37 4.82 -9.92
N THR A 250 -5.26 4.07 -9.94
CA THR A 250 -3.95 4.57 -9.49
C THR A 250 -3.08 4.90 -10.69
N VAL A 251 -2.50 6.09 -10.71
CA VAL A 251 -1.50 6.52 -11.70
C VAL A 251 -0.18 6.74 -10.98
N GLY A 252 0.91 6.28 -11.56
CA GLY A 252 2.24 6.40 -10.96
C GLY A 252 3.32 6.64 -12.00
N VAL A 253 4.45 7.17 -11.53
CA VAL A 253 5.68 7.30 -12.32
C VAL A 253 6.85 6.87 -11.43
N THR A 254 7.67 5.96 -11.92
CA THR A 254 8.95 5.60 -11.30
C THR A 254 10.09 6.15 -12.14
N ILE A 255 11.08 6.76 -11.51
CA ILE A 255 12.31 7.22 -12.15
C ILE A 255 13.48 6.52 -11.45
N GLY A 256 14.22 5.70 -12.19
CA GLY A 256 15.39 4.99 -11.68
C GLY A 256 16.66 5.39 -12.45
N ARG A 257 17.79 5.48 -11.74
CA ARG A 257 19.11 5.71 -12.34
C ARG A 257 20.15 4.81 -11.70
N LEU A 258 21.02 4.24 -12.53
CA LEU A 258 22.21 3.52 -12.08
C LEU A 258 23.39 4.49 -12.12
N PHE A 259 24.25 4.42 -11.10
CA PHE A 259 25.45 5.24 -10.94
C PHE A 259 26.71 4.37 -11.01
#